data_3ed84739de5b055307a959172b0d1dae
#
_entry.id   3ed84739de5b055307a959172b0d1dae
#
_cell.length_a   1.000
_cell.length_b   1.000
_cell.length_c   1.000
_cell.angle_alpha   90.00
_cell.angle_beta   90.00
_cell.angle_gamma   90.00
#
_symmetry.space_group_name_H-M   'P 1'
#
loop_
_entity.id
_entity.type
_entity.pdbx_description
1 polymer ?
#
loop_
_entity_poly.entity_id
_entity_poly.type
_entity_poly.pdbx_seq_one_letter_code
_entity_poly.pdbx_strand_id
1 'polypeptide(L)'
;MTAIRSVIFLTCTVSMTSCAYLGNHVGEWCNTRAYVRTDIPAYIDQRFTPKSPVRVGIIPFDVPANLSTRSAQMPGLGNQLAWAVHRNLLASEVFPIIEVFNREDWPRKKEQFFTGNFGALQFAKDAGYDMIVVGYLEPITRLDTWIVHTKIIEVDSGTTIWYGSSKVYTNRSDMLETSSFVGLTDRRPDIYWNDKLLGTVSECIARDMLNDPEEP
;
A
#
# COMPACT_ATOMS: atom_id res chain seq x y z
N MET A 1 24.59 -51.20 15.73
CA MET A 1 23.73 -50.08 16.22
C MET A 1 24.14 -48.69 15.69
N THR A 2 25.07 -48.57 14.75
CA THR A 2 25.64 -47.31 14.25
C THR A 2 25.03 -46.80 12.92
N ALA A 3 24.33 -47.65 12.18
CA ALA A 3 23.74 -47.29 10.87
C ALA A 3 22.44 -46.51 10.91
N ILE A 4 21.65 -46.60 12.00
CA ILE A 4 20.35 -45.94 12.11
C ILE A 4 20.44 -44.45 12.49
N ARG A 5 21.55 -44.03 13.14
CA ARG A 5 21.77 -42.64 13.53
C ARG A 5 22.11 -41.68 12.35
N SER A 6 22.72 -42.21 11.29
CA SER A 6 23.10 -41.41 10.13
C SER A 6 21.95 -41.07 9.21
N VAL A 7 20.90 -41.88 9.16
CA VAL A 7 19.73 -41.65 8.29
C VAL A 7 18.83 -40.57 8.86
N ILE A 8 18.72 -40.42 10.17
CA ILE A 8 17.88 -39.40 10.82
C ILE A 8 18.46 -37.98 10.66
N PHE A 9 19.79 -37.86 10.58
CA PHE A 9 20.43 -36.55 10.35
C PHE A 9 20.31 -36.03 8.92
N LEU A 10 20.20 -36.95 7.92
CA LEU A 10 20.06 -36.54 6.52
C LEU A 10 18.67 -36.07 6.15
N THR A 11 17.62 -36.54 6.82
CA THR A 11 16.25 -36.15 6.56
C THR A 11 15.87 -34.80 7.18
N CYS A 12 16.59 -34.36 8.24
CA CYS A 12 16.29 -33.09 8.90
C CYS A 12 16.91 -31.89 8.19
N THR A 13 17.94 -32.07 7.37
CA THR A 13 18.61 -30.97 6.63
C THR A 13 17.89 -30.60 5.34
N VAL A 14 17.06 -31.45 4.77
CA VAL A 14 16.32 -31.18 3.53
C VAL A 14 15.05 -30.35 3.81
N SER A 15 14.50 -30.38 5.03
CA SER A 15 13.27 -29.65 5.37
C SER A 15 13.47 -28.17 5.71
N MET A 16 14.72 -27.69 5.90
CA MET A 16 14.97 -26.27 6.22
C MET A 16 15.22 -25.39 4.98
N THR A 17 15.42 -25.97 3.82
CA THR A 17 15.66 -25.18 2.58
C THR A 17 14.39 -24.78 1.84
N SER A 18 13.23 -25.34 2.22
CA SER A 18 11.97 -25.03 1.50
C SER A 18 11.23 -23.77 1.99
N CYS A 19 11.57 -23.23 3.17
CA CYS A 19 10.92 -21.99 3.66
C CYS A 19 11.57 -20.71 3.11
N ALA A 20 12.80 -20.75 2.58
CA ALA A 20 13.46 -19.57 2.05
C ALA A 20 13.05 -19.21 0.61
N TYR A 21 12.36 -20.12 -0.09
CA TYR A 21 12.00 -19.92 -1.50
C TYR A 21 10.70 -19.14 -1.73
N LEU A 22 9.88 -19.00 -0.71
CA LEU A 22 8.57 -18.29 -0.82
C LEU A 22 8.64 -16.78 -0.59
N GLY A 23 9.76 -16.26 -0.05
CA GLY A 23 9.91 -14.83 0.26
C GLY A 23 10.35 -13.94 -0.89
N ASN A 24 10.89 -14.49 -1.98
CA ASN A 24 11.55 -13.67 -3.01
C ASN A 24 10.69 -13.33 -4.25
N HIS A 25 9.46 -13.82 -4.35
CA HIS A 25 8.63 -13.57 -5.54
C HIS A 25 7.79 -12.28 -5.51
N VAL A 26 7.68 -11.60 -4.36
CA VAL A 26 6.93 -10.34 -4.25
C VAL A 26 7.69 -9.17 -4.86
N GLY A 27 9.02 -9.27 -5.01
CA GLY A 27 9.87 -8.20 -5.56
C GLY A 27 9.75 -7.96 -7.07
N GLU A 28 9.36 -8.96 -7.85
CA GLU A 28 9.35 -8.86 -9.32
C GLU A 28 8.16 -8.09 -9.91
N TRP A 29 7.09 -7.89 -9.14
CA TRP A 29 5.84 -7.31 -9.63
C TRP A 29 5.65 -5.84 -9.28
N CYS A 30 6.60 -5.26 -8.56
CA CYS A 30 6.53 -3.91 -8.01
C CYS A 30 7.76 -3.10 -8.37
N ASN A 31 7.56 -2.00 -9.09
CA ASN A 31 8.58 -1.00 -9.34
C ASN A 31 8.18 0.31 -8.64
N THR A 32 8.90 0.69 -7.61
CA THR A 32 8.70 1.93 -6.87
C THR A 32 9.80 2.93 -7.15
N ARG A 33 9.42 4.20 -7.23
CA ARG A 33 10.34 5.32 -7.36
C ARG A 33 9.99 6.37 -6.31
N ALA A 34 10.84 6.52 -5.32
CA ALA A 34 10.73 7.62 -4.37
C ALA A 34 11.33 8.92 -4.95
N TYR A 35 10.59 10.02 -4.83
CA TYR A 35 11.00 11.37 -5.22
C TYR A 35 11.44 12.19 -4.01
N VAL A 36 10.79 11.94 -2.86
CA VAL A 36 11.16 12.46 -1.54
C VAL A 36 11.25 11.27 -0.63
N ARG A 37 12.38 11.10 0.04
CA ARG A 37 12.61 10.00 0.95
C ARG A 37 13.22 10.53 2.24
N THR A 38 12.50 10.39 3.32
CA THR A 38 12.95 10.66 4.67
C THR A 38 12.78 9.38 5.47
N ASP A 39 13.69 9.08 6.35
CA ASP A 39 13.51 8.01 7.34
C ASP A 39 12.34 8.40 8.26
N ILE A 40 11.19 7.75 8.05
CA ILE A 40 9.95 8.10 8.73
C ILE A 40 10.04 7.81 10.24
N PRO A 41 10.52 6.65 10.70
CA PRO A 41 10.75 6.41 12.13
C PRO A 41 11.62 7.48 12.79
N ALA A 42 12.78 7.78 12.21
CA ALA A 42 13.67 8.81 12.73
C ALA A 42 13.03 10.21 12.71
N TYR A 43 12.25 10.53 11.68
CA TYR A 43 11.51 11.78 11.62
C TYR A 43 10.47 11.90 12.74
N ILE A 44 9.73 10.82 13.01
CA ILE A 44 8.74 10.76 14.09
C ILE A 44 9.42 11.00 15.43
N ASP A 45 10.52 10.31 15.71
CA ASP A 45 11.26 10.41 16.96
C ASP A 45 11.84 11.82 17.21
N GLN A 46 12.27 12.49 16.16
CA GLN A 46 12.84 13.83 16.24
C GLN A 46 11.76 14.92 16.34
N ARG A 47 10.64 14.75 15.68
CA ARG A 47 9.63 15.79 15.51
C ARG A 47 8.54 15.77 16.56
N PHE A 48 8.15 14.57 16.99
CA PHE A 48 7.04 14.38 17.92
C PHE A 48 7.53 13.95 19.30
N THR A 49 6.85 14.45 20.33
CA THR A 49 7.24 14.11 21.70
C THR A 49 6.81 12.69 22.06
N PRO A 50 7.63 11.90 22.79
CA PRO A 50 7.29 10.52 23.17
C PRO A 50 6.01 10.36 24.00
N LYS A 51 5.43 11.47 24.47
CA LYS A 51 4.24 11.45 25.34
C LYS A 51 2.92 11.42 24.57
N SER A 52 2.93 11.74 23.30
CA SER A 52 1.71 11.73 22.46
C SER A 52 1.93 10.81 21.27
N PRO A 53 1.11 9.76 21.11
CA PRO A 53 1.23 8.89 19.94
C PRO A 53 0.87 9.67 18.67
N VAL A 54 1.70 9.51 17.64
CA VAL A 54 1.48 10.14 16.33
C VAL A 54 0.23 9.57 15.69
N ARG A 55 -0.65 10.46 15.25
CA ARG A 55 -1.90 10.13 14.56
C ARG A 55 -1.77 10.36 13.07
N VAL A 56 -1.97 9.31 12.29
CA VAL A 56 -1.91 9.35 10.84
C VAL A 56 -3.30 9.14 10.23
N GLY A 57 -3.72 10.07 9.39
CA GLY A 57 -4.96 9.94 8.61
C GLY A 57 -4.68 9.54 7.18
N ILE A 58 -5.37 8.52 6.65
CA ILE A 58 -5.30 8.17 5.22
C ILE A 58 -6.55 8.72 4.53
N ILE A 59 -6.34 9.60 3.57
CA ILE A 59 -7.43 10.09 2.73
C ILE A 59 -7.69 9.08 1.60
N PRO A 60 -8.94 8.70 1.32
CA PRO A 60 -9.26 7.85 0.19
C PRO A 60 -8.60 8.36 -1.09
N PHE A 61 -7.94 7.47 -1.82
CA PHE A 61 -7.18 7.82 -3.01
C PHE A 61 -8.09 8.38 -4.10
N ASP A 62 -7.59 9.36 -4.85
CA ASP A 62 -8.26 9.81 -6.05
C ASP A 62 -8.10 8.77 -7.16
N VAL A 63 -9.20 8.44 -7.82
CA VAL A 63 -9.22 7.43 -8.89
C VAL A 63 -9.95 8.00 -10.10
N PRO A 64 -9.61 7.54 -11.32
CA PRO A 64 -10.30 7.93 -12.53
C PRO A 64 -11.82 7.70 -12.42
N ALA A 65 -12.62 8.61 -12.98
CA ALA A 65 -14.06 8.62 -12.83
C ALA A 65 -14.75 7.32 -13.26
N ASN A 66 -14.19 6.62 -14.25
CA ASN A 66 -14.69 5.33 -14.71
C ASN A 66 -14.47 4.17 -13.71
N LEU A 67 -13.61 4.38 -12.68
CA LEU A 67 -13.32 3.41 -11.62
C LEU A 67 -13.89 3.85 -10.27
N SER A 68 -14.43 5.06 -10.19
CA SER A 68 -15.02 5.62 -8.97
C SER A 68 -16.48 5.21 -8.75
N THR A 69 -17.03 4.35 -9.61
CA THR A 69 -18.45 3.94 -9.54
C THR A 69 -18.75 3.27 -8.21
N ARG A 70 -19.58 3.95 -7.42
CA ARG A 70 -20.16 3.46 -6.17
C ARG A 70 -21.44 2.72 -6.46
N SER A 71 -21.59 1.53 -5.91
CA SER A 71 -22.90 1.04 -5.52
C SER A 71 -23.10 1.32 -4.03
N ALA A 72 -24.32 1.44 -3.57
CA ALA A 72 -24.64 1.61 -2.14
C ALA A 72 -24.08 0.46 -1.26
N GLN A 73 -23.56 -0.59 -1.85
CA GLN A 73 -23.04 -1.80 -1.21
C GLN A 73 -21.53 -2.00 -1.35
N MET A 74 -20.84 -1.19 -2.18
CA MET A 74 -19.38 -1.32 -2.38
C MET A 74 -18.69 0.03 -2.24
N PRO A 75 -17.66 0.13 -1.37
CA PRO A 75 -16.81 1.30 -1.33
C PRO A 75 -16.08 1.45 -2.68
N GLY A 76 -15.95 2.69 -3.19
CA GLY A 76 -15.21 2.97 -4.41
C GLY A 76 -13.75 2.52 -4.30
N LEU A 77 -13.09 2.32 -5.45
CA LEU A 77 -11.71 1.82 -5.54
C LEU A 77 -10.72 2.66 -4.70
N GLY A 78 -10.91 3.98 -4.63
CA GLY A 78 -10.08 4.85 -3.81
C GLY A 78 -10.15 4.57 -2.31
N ASN A 79 -11.34 4.20 -1.81
CA ASN A 79 -11.51 3.76 -0.43
C ASN A 79 -10.89 2.38 -0.20
N GLN A 80 -11.08 1.44 -1.14
CA GLN A 80 -10.48 0.10 -1.06
C GLN A 80 -8.97 0.18 -1.00
N LEU A 81 -8.35 1.04 -1.82
CA LEU A 81 -6.90 1.27 -1.83
C LEU A 81 -6.44 1.89 -0.50
N ALA A 82 -7.16 2.89 0.03
CA ALA A 82 -6.85 3.48 1.33
C ALA A 82 -6.88 2.43 2.47
N TRP A 83 -7.88 1.56 2.49
CA TRP A 83 -7.96 0.46 3.46
C TRP A 83 -6.88 -0.60 3.28
N ALA A 84 -6.47 -0.89 2.04
CA ALA A 84 -5.36 -1.80 1.78
C ALA A 84 -4.02 -1.23 2.28
N VAL A 85 -3.75 0.05 1.99
CA VAL A 85 -2.57 0.76 2.51
C VAL A 85 -2.60 0.84 4.03
N HIS A 86 -3.76 1.14 4.63
CA HIS A 86 -3.94 1.15 6.08
C HIS A 86 -3.50 -0.16 6.72
N ARG A 87 -3.97 -1.31 6.21
CA ARG A 87 -3.61 -2.63 6.76
C ARG A 87 -2.09 -2.88 6.74
N ASN A 88 -1.43 -2.51 5.64
CA ASN A 88 0.01 -2.72 5.49
C ASN A 88 0.82 -1.77 6.37
N LEU A 89 0.42 -0.51 6.49
CA LEU A 89 1.08 0.44 7.38
C LEU A 89 0.82 0.11 8.86
N LEU A 90 -0.36 -0.37 9.20
CA LEU A 90 -0.65 -0.82 10.57
C LEU A 90 0.19 -2.05 10.95
N ALA A 91 0.36 -2.99 10.01
CA ALA A 91 1.17 -4.19 10.22
C ALA A 91 2.67 -3.90 10.40
N SER A 92 3.15 -2.72 10.00
CA SER A 92 4.55 -2.30 10.20
C SER A 92 4.86 -1.84 11.63
N GLU A 93 3.84 -1.56 12.44
CA GLU A 93 3.97 -1.04 13.81
C GLU A 93 4.69 0.32 13.95
N VAL A 94 5.05 0.96 12.82
CA VAL A 94 5.70 2.29 12.81
C VAL A 94 4.75 3.39 13.27
N PHE A 95 3.47 3.26 12.92
CA PHE A 95 2.46 4.25 13.27
C PHE A 95 1.52 3.70 14.34
N PRO A 96 1.54 4.27 15.57
CA PRO A 96 0.72 3.79 16.69
C PRO A 96 -0.79 4.02 16.46
N ILE A 97 -1.15 5.07 15.75
CA ILE A 97 -2.55 5.38 15.42
C ILE A 97 -2.62 5.72 13.93
N ILE A 98 -3.36 4.91 13.20
CA ILE A 98 -3.61 5.13 11.76
C ILE A 98 -5.09 4.88 11.46
N GLU A 99 -5.72 5.81 10.75
CA GLU A 99 -7.14 5.77 10.48
C GLU A 99 -7.42 6.16 9.02
N VAL A 100 -8.45 5.57 8.42
CA VAL A 100 -8.91 5.95 7.08
C VAL A 100 -10.07 6.92 7.23
N PHE A 101 -9.98 8.09 6.60
CA PHE A 101 -11.07 9.04 6.55
C PHE A 101 -12.26 8.48 5.76
N ASN A 102 -13.36 8.26 6.43
CA ASN A 102 -14.61 7.86 5.79
C ASN A 102 -15.33 9.08 5.22
N ARG A 103 -14.76 9.67 4.16
CA ARG A 103 -15.37 10.80 3.44
C ARG A 103 -15.61 10.45 1.99
N GLU A 104 -16.83 10.77 1.56
CA GLU A 104 -17.26 10.51 0.19
C GLU A 104 -16.69 11.51 -0.80
N ASP A 105 -16.64 12.76 -0.43
CA ASP A 105 -16.34 13.86 -1.35
C ASP A 105 -15.04 14.57 -0.99
N TRP A 106 -14.02 14.27 -1.78
CA TRP A 106 -12.81 15.05 -1.84
C TRP A 106 -12.70 15.67 -3.24
N PRO A 107 -13.27 16.86 -3.46
CA PRO A 107 -13.22 17.48 -4.77
C PRO A 107 -11.79 17.83 -5.14
N ARG A 108 -11.40 17.55 -6.39
CA ARG A 108 -10.10 17.91 -6.98
C ARG A 108 -8.87 17.32 -6.26
N LYS A 109 -8.95 16.11 -5.77
CA LYS A 109 -7.86 15.42 -5.06
C LYS A 109 -6.56 15.40 -5.88
N LYS A 110 -6.62 15.07 -7.15
CA LYS A 110 -5.46 15.01 -8.03
C LYS A 110 -4.81 16.38 -8.23
N GLU A 111 -5.60 17.43 -8.44
CA GLU A 111 -5.08 18.79 -8.59
C GLU A 111 -4.39 19.24 -7.31
N GLN A 112 -5.00 19.00 -6.14
CA GLN A 112 -4.42 19.32 -4.85
C GLN A 112 -3.13 18.55 -4.58
N PHE A 113 -3.00 17.33 -5.05
CA PHE A 113 -1.79 16.53 -4.89
C PHE A 113 -0.56 17.25 -5.45
N PHE A 114 -0.71 17.98 -6.54
CA PHE A 114 0.38 18.76 -7.16
C PHE A 114 0.49 20.18 -6.61
N THR A 115 -0.56 20.75 -6.04
CA THR A 115 -0.63 22.15 -5.60
C THR A 115 -0.46 22.35 -4.09
N GLY A 116 -0.09 21.30 -3.32
CA GLY A 116 0.24 21.40 -1.91
C GLY A 116 -0.78 20.83 -0.94
N ASN A 117 -1.87 20.23 -1.41
CA ASN A 117 -2.87 19.53 -0.60
C ASN A 117 -3.53 20.38 0.51
N PHE A 118 -3.65 21.69 0.33
CA PHE A 118 -4.15 22.60 1.37
C PHE A 118 -5.49 22.21 1.98
N GLY A 119 -6.44 21.75 1.16
CA GLY A 119 -7.72 21.27 1.67
C GLY A 119 -7.60 20.01 2.52
N ALA A 120 -6.70 19.10 2.14
CA ALA A 120 -6.40 17.88 2.88
C ALA A 120 -5.76 18.20 4.23
N LEU A 121 -4.79 19.11 4.23
CA LEU A 121 -4.08 19.55 5.42
C LEU A 121 -5.01 20.23 6.41
N GLN A 122 -5.85 21.17 5.95
CA GLN A 122 -6.80 21.86 6.82
C GLN A 122 -7.76 20.86 7.46
N PHE A 123 -8.29 19.94 6.69
CA PHE A 123 -9.19 18.90 7.18
C PHE A 123 -8.52 18.00 8.22
N ALA A 124 -7.28 17.56 7.98
CA ALA A 124 -6.53 16.73 8.90
C ALA A 124 -6.21 17.47 10.20
N LYS A 125 -5.88 18.76 10.09
CA LYS A 125 -5.62 19.63 11.24
C LYS A 125 -6.86 19.79 12.12
N ASP A 126 -8.01 20.04 11.53
CA ASP A 126 -9.28 20.18 12.23
C ASP A 126 -9.70 18.87 12.94
N ALA A 127 -9.30 17.73 12.38
CA ALA A 127 -9.54 16.40 12.94
C ALA A 127 -8.45 15.93 13.94
N GLY A 128 -7.40 16.72 14.13
CA GLY A 128 -6.33 16.45 15.12
C GLY A 128 -5.38 15.34 14.70
N TYR A 129 -5.05 15.24 13.38
CA TYR A 129 -4.00 14.36 12.88
C TYR A 129 -2.67 15.11 12.77
N ASP A 130 -1.59 14.38 13.00
CA ASP A 130 -0.22 14.89 12.89
C ASP A 130 0.34 14.74 11.50
N MET A 131 -0.08 13.66 10.81
CA MET A 131 0.32 13.34 9.44
C MET A 131 -0.87 12.88 8.61
N ILE A 132 -0.77 13.07 7.29
CA ILE A 132 -1.73 12.51 6.33
C ILE A 132 -1.03 11.74 5.22
N VAL A 133 -1.68 10.66 4.80
CA VAL A 133 -1.39 9.95 3.55
C VAL A 133 -2.40 10.38 2.51
N VAL A 134 -1.91 10.86 1.40
CA VAL A 134 -2.72 11.26 0.22
C VAL A 134 -2.18 10.57 -1.02
N GLY A 135 -3.04 10.25 -1.97
CA GLY A 135 -2.58 9.65 -3.20
C GLY A 135 -3.62 9.67 -4.32
N TYR A 136 -3.17 9.28 -5.50
CA TYR A 136 -4.03 9.09 -6.65
C TYR A 136 -3.56 7.93 -7.53
N LEU A 137 -4.51 7.28 -8.19
CA LEU A 137 -4.27 6.28 -9.22
C LEU A 137 -4.25 6.98 -10.58
N GLU A 138 -3.22 6.73 -11.39
CA GLU A 138 -3.19 7.21 -12.76
C GLU A 138 -4.32 6.58 -13.61
N PRO A 139 -4.77 7.27 -14.69
CA PRO A 139 -5.69 6.68 -15.64
C PRO A 139 -5.16 5.35 -16.17
N ILE A 140 -5.95 4.30 -16.05
CA ILE A 140 -5.57 2.97 -16.50
C ILE A 140 -5.58 2.96 -18.01
N THR A 141 -4.41 2.96 -18.63
CA THR A 141 -4.21 2.82 -20.08
C THR A 141 -4.01 1.36 -20.49
N ARG A 142 -3.62 0.51 -19.54
CA ARG A 142 -3.41 -0.93 -19.71
C ARG A 142 -4.00 -1.65 -18.50
N LEU A 143 -4.81 -2.66 -18.74
CA LEU A 143 -5.49 -3.44 -17.69
C LEU A 143 -4.53 -4.19 -16.76
N ASP A 144 -3.32 -4.46 -17.24
CA ASP A 144 -2.27 -5.19 -16.56
C ASP A 144 -1.32 -4.31 -15.73
N THR A 145 -1.54 -2.98 -15.72
CA THR A 145 -0.59 -2.04 -15.10
C THR A 145 -1.32 -0.97 -14.32
N TRP A 146 -0.96 -0.82 -13.04
CA TRP A 146 -1.41 0.28 -12.20
C TRP A 146 -0.23 1.12 -11.76
N ILE A 147 -0.41 2.44 -11.73
CA ILE A 147 0.55 3.41 -11.21
C ILE A 147 -0.16 4.25 -10.16
N VAL A 148 0.33 4.19 -8.93
CA VAL A 148 -0.21 4.92 -7.80
C VAL A 148 0.84 5.88 -7.26
N HIS A 149 0.49 7.14 -7.16
CA HIS A 149 1.29 8.17 -6.51
C HIS A 149 0.81 8.38 -5.08
N THR A 150 1.74 8.41 -4.14
CA THR A 150 1.41 8.54 -2.72
C THR A 150 2.37 9.51 -2.04
N LYS A 151 1.86 10.31 -1.13
CA LYS A 151 2.64 11.20 -0.25
C LYS A 151 2.28 10.98 1.20
N ILE A 152 3.27 11.12 2.09
CA ILE A 152 3.06 11.44 3.51
C ILE A 152 3.41 12.90 3.72
N ILE A 153 2.54 13.62 4.40
CA ILE A 153 2.69 15.05 4.65
C ILE A 153 2.46 15.29 6.15
N GLU A 154 3.37 16.01 6.80
CA GLU A 154 3.17 16.55 8.14
C GLU A 154 2.12 17.66 8.09
N VAL A 155 1.12 17.59 8.96
CA VAL A 155 -0.07 18.46 8.89
C VAL A 155 0.26 19.91 9.27
N ASP A 156 1.04 20.12 10.31
CA ASP A 156 1.31 21.47 10.84
C ASP A 156 2.20 22.29 9.91
N SER A 157 3.27 21.72 9.36
CA SER A 157 4.19 22.41 8.47
C SER A 157 3.81 22.32 7.00
N GLY A 158 2.97 21.35 6.63
CA GLY A 158 2.71 21.00 5.23
C GLY A 158 3.90 20.35 4.50
N THR A 159 4.92 19.92 5.27
CA THR A 159 6.13 19.32 4.70
C THR A 159 5.83 17.92 4.19
N THR A 160 6.18 17.65 2.94
CA THR A 160 6.15 16.28 2.39
C THR A 160 7.34 15.50 2.94
N ILE A 161 7.08 14.48 3.74
CA ILE A 161 8.08 13.61 4.36
C ILE A 161 8.50 12.52 3.41
N TRP A 162 7.53 11.93 2.73
CA TRP A 162 7.78 10.92 1.72
C TRP A 162 6.85 11.15 0.51
N TYR A 163 7.38 10.93 -0.68
CA TYR A 163 6.63 10.93 -1.94
C TYR A 163 7.18 9.89 -2.87
N GLY A 164 6.34 8.98 -3.31
CA GLY A 164 6.71 7.92 -4.23
C GLY A 164 5.63 7.61 -5.28
N SER A 165 6.07 6.90 -6.30
CA SER A 165 5.23 6.31 -7.34
C SER A 165 5.47 4.81 -7.35
N SER A 166 4.41 4.04 -7.11
CA SER A 166 4.44 2.57 -7.13
C SER A 166 3.75 2.06 -8.38
N LYS A 167 4.50 1.32 -9.20
CA LYS A 167 4.00 0.71 -10.42
C LYS A 167 3.95 -0.80 -10.25
N VAL A 168 2.78 -1.38 -10.43
CA VAL A 168 2.56 -2.82 -10.37
C VAL A 168 2.09 -3.36 -11.70
N TYR A 169 2.49 -4.60 -11.97
CA TYR A 169 2.14 -5.33 -13.17
C TYR A 169 1.44 -6.63 -12.81
N THR A 170 0.50 -7.05 -13.62
CA THR A 170 -0.03 -8.42 -13.60
C THR A 170 0.43 -9.17 -14.81
N ASN A 171 0.78 -10.43 -14.64
CA ASN A 171 1.12 -11.27 -15.78
C ASN A 171 -0.17 -11.80 -16.45
N ARG A 172 -0.13 -11.91 -17.77
CA ARG A 172 -1.24 -12.45 -18.58
C ARG A 172 -1.55 -13.93 -18.23
N SER A 173 -0.56 -14.68 -17.77
CA SER A 173 -0.77 -16.07 -17.29
C SER A 173 -1.63 -16.11 -16.06
N ASP A 174 -1.41 -15.21 -15.12
CA ASP A 174 -2.24 -15.09 -13.91
C ASP A 174 -3.69 -14.71 -14.27
N MET A 175 -3.87 -13.93 -15.35
CA MET A 175 -5.19 -13.62 -15.89
C MET A 175 -5.91 -14.85 -16.42
N LEU A 176 -5.22 -15.74 -17.10
CA LEU A 176 -5.81 -16.92 -17.72
C LEU A 176 -6.10 -18.05 -16.73
N GLU A 177 -5.23 -18.25 -15.72
CA GLU A 177 -5.46 -19.26 -14.67
C GLU A 177 -6.72 -18.97 -13.87
N THR A 178 -6.96 -17.70 -13.55
CA THR A 178 -8.17 -17.31 -12.81
C THR A 178 -9.42 -17.45 -13.67
N SER A 179 -9.35 -17.19 -14.98
CA SER A 179 -10.50 -17.31 -15.88
C SER A 179 -10.94 -18.76 -16.10
N SER A 180 -10.02 -19.73 -16.04
CA SER A 180 -10.35 -21.14 -16.17
C SER A 180 -11.03 -21.75 -14.92
N PHE A 181 -10.84 -21.13 -13.74
CA PHE A 181 -11.47 -21.57 -12.48
C PHE A 181 -12.86 -20.95 -12.25
N VAL A 182 -13.15 -19.81 -12.91
CA VAL A 182 -14.38 -19.03 -12.73
C VAL A 182 -15.64 -19.73 -13.30
N GLY A 183 -15.49 -20.75 -14.10
CA GLY A 183 -16.63 -21.54 -14.61
C GLY A 183 -17.45 -22.28 -13.55
N LEU A 184 -17.00 -22.30 -12.28
CA LEU A 184 -17.64 -23.02 -11.19
C LEU A 184 -18.12 -22.13 -10.02
N THR A 185 -17.80 -20.85 -10.01
CA THR A 185 -18.25 -19.92 -8.96
C THR A 185 -18.77 -18.63 -9.58
N ASP A 186 -19.93 -18.19 -9.13
CA ASP A 186 -20.64 -16.97 -9.57
C ASP A 186 -19.89 -15.65 -9.19
N ARG A 187 -18.55 -15.70 -9.10
CA ARG A 187 -17.69 -14.54 -8.80
C ARG A 187 -17.29 -13.86 -10.10
N ARG A 188 -17.62 -12.60 -10.21
CA ARG A 188 -17.23 -11.75 -11.34
C ARG A 188 -15.69 -11.65 -11.41
N PRO A 189 -15.07 -11.95 -12.56
CA PRO A 189 -13.60 -11.93 -12.72
C PRO A 189 -12.95 -10.58 -12.40
N ASP A 190 -13.66 -9.48 -12.68
CA ASP A 190 -13.25 -8.09 -12.45
C ASP A 190 -13.00 -7.76 -10.98
N ILE A 191 -13.72 -8.39 -10.04
CA ILE A 191 -13.56 -8.17 -8.59
C ILE A 191 -12.26 -8.80 -8.09
N TYR A 192 -11.93 -10.00 -8.53
CA TYR A 192 -10.74 -10.73 -8.07
C TYR A 192 -9.42 -10.04 -8.51
N TRP A 193 -9.41 -9.48 -9.72
CA TRP A 193 -8.26 -8.75 -10.25
C TRP A 193 -7.95 -7.51 -9.44
N ASN A 194 -8.99 -6.74 -9.12
CA ASN A 194 -8.86 -5.55 -8.33
C ASN A 194 -8.28 -5.87 -6.95
N ASP A 195 -8.69 -6.96 -6.32
CA ASP A 195 -8.21 -7.35 -4.98
C ASP A 195 -6.72 -7.73 -5.00
N LYS A 196 -6.25 -8.48 -6.01
CA LYS A 196 -4.84 -8.84 -6.15
C LYS A 196 -3.97 -7.61 -6.42
N LEU A 197 -4.36 -6.76 -7.37
CA LEU A 197 -3.64 -5.52 -7.67
C LEU A 197 -3.63 -4.56 -6.50
N LEU A 198 -4.75 -4.42 -5.79
CA LEU A 198 -4.85 -3.63 -4.57
C LEU A 198 -3.90 -4.13 -3.49
N GLY A 199 -3.87 -5.44 -3.26
CA GLY A 199 -2.95 -6.06 -2.31
C GLY A 199 -1.50 -5.76 -2.67
N THR A 200 -1.10 -6.05 -3.90
CA THR A 200 0.26 -5.86 -4.38
C THR A 200 0.69 -4.38 -4.33
N VAL A 201 -0.12 -3.45 -4.85
CA VAL A 201 0.25 -2.03 -4.88
C VAL A 201 0.32 -1.43 -3.47
N SER A 202 -0.58 -1.81 -2.58
CA SER A 202 -0.57 -1.32 -1.20
C SER A 202 0.63 -1.83 -0.40
N GLU A 203 1.05 -3.07 -0.61
CA GLU A 203 2.28 -3.63 -0.04
C GLU A 203 3.51 -2.92 -0.59
N CYS A 204 3.56 -2.67 -1.91
CA CYS A 204 4.63 -1.89 -2.54
C CYS A 204 4.76 -0.49 -1.94
N ILE A 205 3.64 0.21 -1.78
CA ILE A 205 3.62 1.55 -1.18
C ILE A 205 4.17 1.51 0.24
N ALA A 206 3.67 0.60 1.07
CA ALA A 206 4.06 0.52 2.48
C ALA A 206 5.55 0.14 2.62
N ARG A 207 6.01 -0.85 1.86
CA ARG A 207 7.40 -1.29 1.88
C ARG A 207 8.37 -0.18 1.47
N ASP A 208 8.13 0.52 0.34
CA ASP A 208 9.02 1.58 -0.11
C ASP A 208 8.98 2.82 0.80
N MET A 209 7.83 3.07 1.41
CA MET A 209 7.64 4.17 2.35
C MET A 209 8.42 3.97 3.66
N LEU A 210 8.54 2.72 4.11
CA LEU A 210 9.12 2.37 5.41
C LEU A 210 10.52 1.77 5.31
N ASN A 211 11.01 1.48 4.10
CA ASN A 211 12.37 1.02 3.93
C ASN A 211 13.35 2.15 4.20
N ASP A 212 14.32 1.86 5.05
CA ASP A 212 15.45 2.74 5.31
C ASP A 212 16.25 2.96 4.01
N PRO A 213 16.53 4.23 3.64
CA PRO A 213 17.38 4.53 2.48
C PRO A 213 18.82 4.03 2.62
N GLU A 214 19.26 3.61 3.79
CA GLU A 214 20.63 3.17 4.08
C GLU A 214 20.85 1.65 3.96
N GLU A 215 19.81 0.81 3.76
CA GLU A 215 19.98 -0.60 3.43
C GLU A 215 20.13 -0.79 1.91
N PRO A 216 21.36 -1.09 1.41
CA PRO A 216 21.63 -1.35 0.00
C PRO A 216 21.14 -2.72 -0.47
#